data_d60f239358c2425bb2c6ecbbd3566106
#
_entry.id   d60f239358c2425bb2c6ecbbd3566106
#
_cell.length_a   1.000
_cell.length_b   1.000
_cell.length_c   1.000
_cell.angle_alpha   90.00
_cell.angle_beta   90.00
_cell.angle_gamma   90.00
#
_symmetry.space_group_name_H-M   'P 1'
#
loop_
_entity.id
_entity.type
_entity.pdbx_description
1 polymer ?
#
loop_
_entity_poly.entity_id
_entity_poly.type
_entity_poly.pdbx_seq_one_letter_code
_entity_poly.pdbx_strand_id
1 'polypeptide(L)'
;MVEVYDKDASARRLRQLFNDMIPRKVGRMDRLVVFYVGHTGSMQDSDGQDQGYLVPIDAPINNAAKSVTVEQLKEFTRRSASKHTLLILDAPIYGWETTTPQDRTLEGRLSPEPETERRVVQVMSAAGKGEVSARPYNSSRFVQTLLKGLSGTADLDRNGWLMASELGTYLVQQVGAVSNGMQLPTSVRIEGDGDTVLVEGSKAAFSLGAEPQTPSERQDAAKAQYERAFALLQEGKAIEEAVERLDRAIGYDPTYGDAYVLKSYVRLEVLPNLDEALDAALLAVQYAPGNPDSFYTLGLVYEKRGKFLDAEIAFQQALQVNSTYQDVYFALGTLYDDHLNDQQKSVEAFRRYVELGGTHARARATVNQADRAPVP
;
A
#
# COMPACT_ATOMS: atom_id res chain seq x y z
N MET A 1 5.12 14.86 15.60
CA MET A 1 4.01 14.24 14.84
C MET A 1 2.84 14.03 15.79
N VAL A 2 1.59 14.16 15.32
CA VAL A 2 0.38 13.78 16.06
C VAL A 2 -0.37 12.81 15.17
N GLU A 3 -0.65 11.64 15.69
CA GLU A 3 -1.34 10.56 14.97
C GLU A 3 -2.67 10.28 15.63
N VAL A 4 -3.70 10.05 14.83
CA VAL A 4 -5.04 9.73 15.30
C VAL A 4 -5.62 8.64 14.41
N TYR A 5 -5.82 7.46 14.97
CA TYR A 5 -6.27 6.27 14.26
C TYR A 5 -7.63 5.80 14.76
N ASP A 6 -8.40 5.21 13.85
CA ASP A 6 -9.62 4.45 14.10
C ASP A 6 -10.52 5.08 15.18
N LYS A 7 -10.75 4.38 16.28
CA LYS A 7 -11.67 4.79 17.37
C LYS A 7 -11.37 6.18 17.96
N ASP A 8 -10.15 6.66 17.82
CA ASP A 8 -9.74 7.97 18.32
C ASP A 8 -10.02 9.10 17.29
N ALA A 9 -10.30 8.76 16.03
CA ALA A 9 -10.63 9.72 14.98
C ALA A 9 -12.09 10.21 15.04
N SER A 10 -12.58 10.52 16.27
CA SER A 10 -13.91 11.06 16.47
C SER A 10 -14.02 12.54 16.07
N ALA A 11 -15.24 12.99 15.77
CA ALA A 11 -15.52 14.40 15.45
C ALA A 11 -15.03 15.37 16.52
N ARG A 12 -15.20 14.99 17.78
CA ARG A 12 -14.72 15.77 18.93
C ARG A 12 -13.19 15.89 18.89
N ARG A 13 -12.50 14.78 18.64
CA ARG A 13 -11.02 14.73 18.61
C ARG A 13 -10.46 15.52 17.46
N LEU A 14 -11.02 15.39 16.27
CA LEU A 14 -10.61 16.16 15.09
C LEU A 14 -10.81 17.66 15.31
N ARG A 15 -11.96 18.09 15.83
CA ARG A 15 -12.21 19.50 16.18
C ARG A 15 -11.24 20.01 17.24
N GLN A 16 -10.93 19.22 18.26
CA GLN A 16 -9.92 19.58 19.27
C GLN A 16 -8.53 19.75 18.65
N LEU A 17 -8.14 18.86 17.74
CA LEU A 17 -6.87 18.97 17.01
C LEU A 17 -6.80 20.28 16.22
N PHE A 18 -7.79 20.55 15.39
CA PHE A 18 -7.79 21.70 14.50
C PHE A 18 -7.98 23.03 15.25
N ASN A 19 -8.81 23.09 16.27
CA ASN A 19 -9.15 24.34 16.94
C ASN A 19 -8.27 24.68 18.15
N ASP A 20 -7.58 23.69 18.74
CA ASP A 20 -6.87 23.88 19.99
C ASP A 20 -5.41 23.38 19.94
N MET A 21 -5.20 22.13 19.61
CA MET A 21 -3.87 21.51 19.75
C MET A 21 -2.88 21.99 18.71
N ILE A 22 -3.25 22.02 17.44
CA ILE A 22 -2.37 22.43 16.35
C ILE A 22 -2.05 23.93 16.44
N PRO A 23 -3.04 24.84 16.61
CA PRO A 23 -2.74 26.27 16.75
C PRO A 23 -1.80 26.63 17.89
N ARG A 24 -1.80 25.83 18.96
CA ARG A 24 -0.86 26.06 20.10
C ARG A 24 0.54 25.54 19.85
N LYS A 25 0.72 24.61 18.92
CA LYS A 25 2.01 23.93 18.67
C LYS A 25 2.73 24.46 17.45
N VAL A 26 2.02 25.08 16.53
CA VAL A 26 2.54 25.48 15.22
C VAL A 26 2.89 26.97 15.24
N GLY A 27 4.15 27.28 14.98
CA GLY A 27 4.68 28.65 14.90
C GLY A 27 4.72 29.18 13.47
N ARG A 28 5.09 30.46 13.35
CA ARG A 28 5.09 31.20 12.06
C ARG A 28 6.12 30.69 11.05
N MET A 29 7.14 29.97 11.48
CA MET A 29 8.17 29.40 10.60
C MET A 29 7.95 27.92 10.33
N ASP A 30 6.92 27.32 10.94
CA ASP A 30 6.67 25.91 10.80
C ASP A 30 5.95 25.59 9.50
N ARG A 31 6.19 24.37 9.04
CA ARG A 31 5.45 23.73 7.95
C ARG A 31 4.50 22.70 8.55
N LEU A 32 3.23 22.83 8.24
CA LEU A 32 2.17 21.93 8.70
C LEU A 32 1.71 21.05 7.56
N VAL A 33 1.88 19.75 7.69
CA VAL A 33 1.29 18.77 6.78
C VAL A 33 0.22 17.99 7.54
N VAL A 34 -0.99 17.98 7.00
CA VAL A 34 -2.12 17.19 7.52
C VAL A 34 -2.47 16.13 6.48
N PHE A 35 -2.32 14.88 6.85
CA PHE A 35 -2.69 13.75 6.01
C PHE A 35 -3.96 13.10 6.57
N TYR A 36 -4.99 12.98 5.74
CA TYR A 36 -6.25 12.36 6.09
C TYR A 36 -6.55 11.19 5.16
N VAL A 37 -6.84 10.05 5.75
CA VAL A 37 -7.34 8.86 5.06
C VAL A 37 -8.70 8.51 5.64
N GLY A 38 -9.75 8.54 4.84
CA GLY A 38 -11.08 8.27 5.37
C GLY A 38 -12.19 8.49 4.35
N HIS A 39 -13.40 8.61 4.87
CA HIS A 39 -14.56 8.94 4.06
C HIS A 39 -14.84 10.43 4.06
N THR A 40 -15.37 10.90 2.96
CA THR A 40 -15.90 12.27 2.80
C THR A 40 -17.34 12.19 2.32
N GLY A 41 -18.07 13.24 2.57
CA GLY A 41 -19.40 13.42 2.05
C GLY A 41 -19.61 14.84 1.54
N SER A 42 -20.74 15.08 0.88
CA SER A 42 -21.18 16.41 0.50
C SER A 42 -22.64 16.63 0.86
N MET A 43 -22.98 17.88 1.07
CA MET A 43 -24.34 18.36 1.23
C MET A 43 -24.51 19.67 0.46
N GLN A 44 -25.70 19.95 -0.01
CA GLN A 44 -26.00 21.25 -0.59
C GLN A 44 -26.30 22.27 0.52
N ASP A 45 -25.74 23.44 0.41
CA ASP A 45 -26.09 24.58 1.26
C ASP A 45 -27.38 25.26 0.78
N SER A 46 -27.78 26.35 1.46
CA SER A 46 -28.98 27.12 1.13
C SER A 46 -28.95 27.69 -0.29
N ASP A 47 -27.79 27.87 -0.88
CA ASP A 47 -27.58 28.46 -2.21
C ASP A 47 -27.38 27.37 -3.27
N GLY A 48 -27.56 26.06 -2.89
CA GLY A 48 -27.41 24.92 -3.78
C GLY A 48 -25.98 24.56 -4.11
N GLN A 49 -25.00 25.13 -3.38
CA GLN A 49 -23.59 24.79 -3.55
C GLN A 49 -23.22 23.54 -2.74
N ASP A 50 -22.40 22.68 -3.32
CA ASP A 50 -21.94 21.49 -2.62
C ASP A 50 -20.88 21.84 -1.56
N GLN A 51 -21.20 21.53 -0.32
CA GLN A 51 -20.30 21.66 0.83
C GLN A 51 -19.79 20.31 1.23
N GLY A 52 -18.47 20.13 1.18
CA GLY A 52 -17.81 18.90 1.58
C GLY A 52 -17.60 18.79 3.09
N TYR A 53 -17.44 17.56 3.57
CA TYR A 53 -17.05 17.29 4.95
C TYR A 53 -16.26 15.98 5.07
N LEU A 54 -15.35 15.95 6.05
CA LEU A 54 -14.67 14.74 6.48
C LEU A 54 -15.58 13.97 7.44
N VAL A 55 -15.69 12.66 7.25
CA VAL A 55 -16.54 11.78 8.06
C VAL A 55 -15.69 11.12 9.16
N PRO A 56 -15.82 11.56 10.42
CA PRO A 56 -15.17 10.90 11.55
C PRO A 56 -15.73 9.52 11.80
N ILE A 57 -15.02 8.70 12.59
CA ILE A 57 -15.42 7.32 12.88
C ILE A 57 -16.77 7.21 13.63
N ASP A 58 -17.11 8.23 14.40
CA ASP A 58 -18.34 8.31 15.20
C ASP A 58 -19.50 9.03 14.50
N ALA A 59 -19.32 9.37 13.22
CA ALA A 59 -20.35 10.05 12.43
C ALA A 59 -20.91 9.15 11.31
N PRO A 60 -22.23 9.14 11.08
CA PRO A 60 -22.79 8.53 9.88
C PRO A 60 -22.34 9.27 8.63
N ILE A 61 -22.13 8.54 7.53
CA ILE A 61 -21.63 9.09 6.26
C ILE A 61 -22.47 10.29 5.76
N ASN A 62 -23.78 10.29 6.00
CA ASN A 62 -24.69 11.35 5.51
C ASN A 62 -25.03 12.39 6.60
N ASN A 63 -24.16 12.62 7.58
CA ASN A 63 -24.43 13.55 8.67
C ASN A 63 -23.35 14.62 8.81
N ALA A 64 -23.47 15.69 8.05
CA ALA A 64 -22.55 16.83 8.10
C ALA A 64 -22.46 17.50 9.48
N ALA A 65 -23.54 17.53 10.24
CA ALA A 65 -23.55 18.15 11.57
C ALA A 65 -22.64 17.44 12.59
N LYS A 66 -22.45 16.13 12.42
CA LYS A 66 -21.51 15.32 13.21
C LYS A 66 -20.12 15.19 12.58
N SER A 67 -19.90 15.80 11.44
CA SER A 67 -18.67 15.72 10.63
C SER A 67 -17.82 16.99 10.78
N VAL A 68 -16.66 17.04 10.13
CA VAL A 68 -15.83 18.24 10.06
C VAL A 68 -15.98 18.82 8.65
N THR A 69 -16.61 19.98 8.54
CA THR A 69 -16.89 20.59 7.23
C THR A 69 -15.65 21.21 6.61
N VAL A 70 -15.64 21.32 5.29
CA VAL A 70 -14.59 22.01 4.54
C VAL A 70 -14.45 23.46 5.00
N GLU A 71 -15.57 24.15 5.33
CA GLU A 71 -15.50 25.50 5.86
C GLU A 71 -14.79 25.58 7.22
N GLN A 72 -14.99 24.59 8.09
CA GLN A 72 -14.22 24.47 9.32
C GLN A 72 -12.73 24.23 9.08
N LEU A 73 -12.38 23.47 8.04
CA LEU A 73 -10.98 23.28 7.64
C LEU A 73 -10.38 24.56 7.06
N LYS A 74 -11.12 25.30 6.23
CA LYS A 74 -10.70 26.63 5.72
C LYS A 74 -10.46 27.60 6.87
N GLU A 75 -11.36 27.65 7.83
CA GLU A 75 -11.20 28.50 9.02
C GLU A 75 -9.99 28.10 9.87
N PHE A 76 -9.76 26.79 10.00
CA PHE A 76 -8.56 26.28 10.65
C PHE A 76 -7.28 26.74 9.92
N THR A 77 -7.24 26.61 8.59
CA THR A 77 -6.05 27.04 7.82
C THR A 77 -5.80 28.54 7.93
N ARG A 78 -6.86 29.37 7.94
CA ARG A 78 -6.74 30.83 8.13
C ARG A 78 -6.17 31.19 9.51
N ARG A 79 -6.55 30.45 10.56
CA ARG A 79 -6.07 30.67 11.94
C ARG A 79 -4.73 30.03 12.23
N SER A 80 -4.29 29.09 11.41
CA SER A 80 -2.97 28.47 11.58
C SER A 80 -1.87 29.52 11.40
N ALA A 81 -0.95 29.57 12.35
CA ALA A 81 0.22 30.46 12.27
C ALA A 81 1.30 29.94 11.30
N SER A 82 1.16 28.72 10.79
CA SER A 82 2.16 28.06 9.93
C SER A 82 2.50 28.88 8.69
N LYS A 83 3.76 28.89 8.33
CA LYS A 83 4.25 29.46 7.08
C LYS A 83 3.64 28.71 5.88
N HIS A 84 3.73 27.39 5.92
CA HIS A 84 3.16 26.52 4.91
C HIS A 84 2.16 25.57 5.55
N THR A 85 1.01 25.40 4.93
CA THR A 85 0.00 24.39 5.31
C THR A 85 -0.35 23.58 4.09
N LEU A 86 -0.12 22.27 4.15
CA LEU A 86 -0.52 21.31 3.12
C LEU A 86 -1.51 20.31 3.71
N LEU A 87 -2.70 20.25 3.13
CA LEU A 87 -3.69 19.24 3.42
C LEU A 87 -3.63 18.19 2.31
N ILE A 88 -3.39 16.93 2.66
CA ILE A 88 -3.40 15.80 1.74
C ILE A 88 -4.54 14.88 2.15
N LEU A 89 -5.49 14.65 1.26
CA LEU A 89 -6.73 13.95 1.52
C LEU A 89 -6.84 12.72 0.61
N ASP A 90 -6.69 11.53 1.17
CA ASP A 90 -6.97 10.29 0.43
C ASP A 90 -8.47 10.01 0.42
N ALA A 91 -9.20 10.95 -0.15
CA ALA A 91 -10.65 10.91 -0.34
C ALA A 91 -11.06 11.94 -1.40
N PRO A 92 -12.20 11.77 -2.07
CA PRO A 92 -12.79 12.82 -2.89
C PRO A 92 -13.12 14.04 -2.03
N ILE A 93 -12.91 15.23 -2.55
CA ILE A 93 -13.25 16.44 -1.79
C ILE A 93 -14.18 17.35 -2.57
N TYR A 94 -15.08 17.99 -1.83
CA TYR A 94 -16.10 18.92 -2.34
C TYR A 94 -15.93 20.27 -1.67
N GLY A 95 -16.21 21.35 -2.41
CA GLY A 95 -16.22 22.70 -1.85
C GLY A 95 -14.86 23.40 -1.73
N TRP A 96 -13.81 22.82 -2.33
CA TRP A 96 -12.50 23.45 -2.53
C TRP A 96 -12.27 23.87 -3.98
N GLU A 97 -13.30 23.77 -4.81
CA GLU A 97 -13.20 24.04 -6.23
C GLU A 97 -12.89 25.52 -6.44
N THR A 98 -11.82 25.78 -7.17
CA THR A 98 -11.59 27.07 -7.76
C THR A 98 -12.49 27.19 -8.98
N THR A 99 -13.00 28.39 -9.24
CA THR A 99 -13.99 28.65 -10.27
C THR A 99 -13.48 28.54 -11.70
N THR A 100 -12.21 28.16 -11.90
CA THR A 100 -11.59 28.02 -13.23
C THR A 100 -10.92 26.68 -13.44
N PRO A 101 -11.14 25.99 -14.58
CA PRO A 101 -10.47 24.75 -14.92
C PRO A 101 -8.93 24.84 -15.02
N GLN A 102 -8.38 26.04 -15.08
CA GLN A 102 -6.94 26.31 -15.16
C GLN A 102 -6.20 26.15 -13.82
N ASP A 103 -6.94 26.15 -12.70
CA ASP A 103 -6.35 26.02 -11.36
C ASP A 103 -6.23 24.56 -10.87
N ARG A 104 -6.47 23.58 -11.71
CA ARG A 104 -6.33 22.15 -11.34
C ARG A 104 -4.89 21.67 -11.18
N THR A 105 -3.95 22.39 -11.80
CA THR A 105 -2.52 22.13 -11.66
C THR A 105 -1.82 23.38 -11.16
N LEU A 106 -1.05 23.24 -10.10
CA LEU A 106 -0.10 24.28 -9.70
C LEU A 106 0.97 24.33 -10.78
N GLU A 107 0.94 25.34 -11.64
CA GLU A 107 2.01 25.55 -12.61
C GLU A 107 3.31 25.83 -11.86
N GLY A 108 4.23 24.86 -11.91
CA GLY A 108 5.55 24.98 -11.33
C GLY A 108 6.33 26.14 -11.96
N ARG A 109 6.69 27.14 -11.20
CA ARG A 109 7.69 28.13 -11.58
C ARG A 109 9.07 27.68 -11.10
N LEU A 110 10.03 27.76 -11.99
CA LEU A 110 11.37 27.18 -11.91
C LEU A 110 12.36 27.85 -10.93
N SER A 111 11.90 28.56 -9.89
CA SER A 111 12.82 29.16 -8.93
C SER A 111 12.35 28.99 -7.47
N PRO A 112 13.08 28.22 -6.65
CA PRO A 112 12.62 27.81 -5.33
C PRO A 112 12.71 28.90 -4.22
N GLU A 113 13.70 29.76 -4.25
CA GLU A 113 14.02 30.59 -3.07
C GLU A 113 12.99 31.66 -2.68
N PRO A 114 12.38 32.43 -3.60
CA PRO A 114 11.39 33.44 -3.20
C PRO A 114 10.05 32.87 -2.78
N GLU A 115 9.66 31.70 -3.32
CA GLU A 115 8.34 31.09 -3.09
C GLU A 115 8.29 30.33 -1.76
N THR A 116 9.40 29.78 -1.32
CA THR A 116 9.52 29.09 -0.03
C THR A 116 9.44 30.04 1.17
N GLU A 117 9.66 31.32 0.96
CA GLU A 117 9.60 32.35 2.01
C GLU A 117 8.19 32.89 2.25
N ARG A 118 7.26 32.64 1.35
CA ARG A 118 5.90 33.16 1.40
C ARG A 118 4.92 32.19 2.04
N ARG A 119 3.94 32.74 2.75
CA ARG A 119 2.86 31.93 3.32
C ARG A 119 2.03 31.29 2.21
N VAL A 120 1.65 30.05 2.42
CA VAL A 120 0.79 29.30 1.49
C VAL A 120 -0.08 28.28 2.20
N VAL A 121 -1.28 28.07 1.66
CA VAL A 121 -2.18 26.96 1.99
C VAL A 121 -2.50 26.21 0.70
N GLN A 122 -2.17 24.92 0.69
CA GLN A 122 -2.38 24.04 -0.45
C GLN A 122 -3.18 22.80 -0.02
N VAL A 123 -3.95 22.28 -0.94
CA VAL A 123 -4.75 21.05 -0.74
C VAL A 123 -4.54 20.11 -1.91
N MET A 124 -4.32 18.85 -1.60
CA MET A 124 -4.30 17.74 -2.55
C MET A 124 -5.38 16.73 -2.17
N SER A 125 -6.15 16.26 -3.12
CA SER A 125 -7.13 15.21 -2.88
C SER A 125 -7.02 14.07 -3.89
N ALA A 126 -7.41 12.87 -3.45
CA ALA A 126 -7.29 11.67 -4.26
C ALA A 126 -8.20 11.68 -5.49
N ALA A 127 -9.30 12.43 -5.46
CA ALA A 127 -10.23 12.54 -6.58
C ALA A 127 -11.01 13.86 -6.50
N GLY A 128 -11.53 14.30 -7.63
CA GLY A 128 -12.45 15.43 -7.75
C GLY A 128 -13.90 15.07 -7.44
N LYS A 129 -14.80 16.03 -7.64
CA LYS A 129 -16.24 15.87 -7.42
C LYS A 129 -16.82 14.77 -8.32
N GLY A 130 -17.54 13.81 -7.68
CA GLY A 130 -18.24 12.76 -8.40
C GLY A 130 -17.33 11.60 -8.88
N GLU A 131 -16.05 11.65 -8.60
CA GLU A 131 -15.11 10.62 -8.96
C GLU A 131 -14.93 9.59 -7.82
N VAL A 132 -14.69 8.34 -8.17
CA VAL A 132 -14.48 7.26 -7.20
C VAL A 132 -13.00 7.14 -6.91
N SER A 133 -12.61 7.28 -5.64
CA SER A 133 -11.27 6.88 -5.21
C SER A 133 -11.18 5.36 -5.26
N ALA A 134 -10.49 4.82 -6.26
CA ALA A 134 -10.30 3.39 -6.38
C ALA A 134 -9.33 2.88 -5.30
N ARG A 135 -9.79 1.98 -4.46
CA ARG A 135 -8.97 1.27 -3.46
C ARG A 135 -8.80 -0.18 -3.89
N PRO A 136 -7.78 -0.51 -4.68
CA PRO A 136 -7.39 -1.89 -4.82
C PRO A 136 -6.64 -2.29 -3.55
N TYR A 137 -7.22 -3.22 -2.78
CA TYR A 137 -6.61 -3.83 -1.61
C TYR A 137 -6.02 -2.84 -0.58
N ASN A 138 -5.01 -3.00 0.15
CA ASN A 138 -4.60 -2.31 1.37
C ASN A 138 -4.16 -0.84 1.28
N SER A 139 -3.98 -0.24 0.10
CA SER A 139 -3.71 1.19 -0.05
C SER A 139 -4.32 1.78 -1.31
N SER A 140 -4.72 3.05 -1.25
CA SER A 140 -5.23 3.71 -2.44
C SER A 140 -4.11 3.93 -3.46
N ARG A 141 -4.48 3.94 -4.75
CA ARG A 141 -3.54 4.31 -5.83
C ARG A 141 -2.93 5.69 -5.61
N PHE A 142 -3.72 6.58 -5.03
CA PHE A 142 -3.26 7.91 -4.67
C PHE A 142 -2.13 7.85 -3.64
N VAL A 143 -2.28 7.09 -2.55
CA VAL A 143 -1.25 6.95 -1.51
C VAL A 143 0.01 6.27 -2.06
N GLN A 144 -0.12 5.22 -2.86
CA GLN A 144 1.04 4.57 -3.49
C GLN A 144 1.82 5.55 -4.37
N THR A 145 1.10 6.32 -5.19
CA THR A 145 1.71 7.34 -6.06
C THR A 145 2.30 8.50 -5.25
N LEU A 146 1.62 8.91 -4.16
CA LEU A 146 2.11 9.92 -3.23
C LEU A 146 3.45 9.51 -2.61
N LEU A 147 3.54 8.30 -2.07
CA LEU A 147 4.77 7.77 -1.47
C LEU A 147 5.91 7.69 -2.49
N LYS A 148 5.59 7.26 -3.71
CA LYS A 148 6.55 7.26 -4.81
C LYS A 148 7.01 8.68 -5.17
N GLY A 149 6.09 9.64 -5.24
CA GLY A 149 6.44 11.04 -5.47
C GLY A 149 7.35 11.61 -4.38
N LEU A 150 7.02 11.35 -3.10
CA LEU A 150 7.81 11.78 -1.95
C LEU A 150 9.21 11.14 -1.89
N SER A 151 9.43 10.00 -2.53
CA SER A 151 10.77 9.40 -2.64
C SER A 151 11.69 10.09 -3.67
N GLY A 152 11.21 11.17 -4.31
CA GLY A 152 11.99 12.01 -5.22
C GLY A 152 11.55 11.97 -6.69
N THR A 153 10.67 11.02 -7.08
CA THR A 153 10.21 10.94 -8.49
C THR A 153 9.34 12.11 -8.93
N ALA A 154 8.84 12.89 -7.97
CA ALA A 154 8.07 14.09 -8.23
C ALA A 154 8.92 15.39 -8.27
N ASP A 155 10.22 15.33 -8.08
CA ASP A 155 11.16 16.44 -8.36
C ASP A 155 11.31 16.54 -9.89
N LEU A 156 10.37 17.26 -10.51
CA LEU A 156 10.22 17.29 -11.96
C LEU A 156 11.32 18.08 -12.68
N ASP A 157 11.82 19.12 -12.05
CA ASP A 157 12.91 19.96 -12.58
C ASP A 157 14.32 19.50 -12.15
N ARG A 158 14.38 18.47 -11.29
CA ARG A 158 15.60 17.83 -10.78
C ARG A 158 16.55 18.81 -10.07
N ASN A 159 15.99 19.79 -9.38
CA ASN A 159 16.76 20.78 -8.64
C ASN A 159 17.19 20.28 -7.25
N GLY A 160 16.67 19.15 -6.80
CA GLY A 160 16.94 18.54 -5.50
C GLY A 160 16.01 19.03 -4.40
N TRP A 161 14.99 19.78 -4.75
CA TRP A 161 13.90 20.20 -3.86
C TRP A 161 12.61 19.55 -4.33
N LEU A 162 11.78 19.11 -3.42
CA LEU A 162 10.44 18.65 -3.76
C LEU A 162 9.42 19.64 -3.22
N MET A 163 8.74 20.29 -4.15
CA MET A 163 7.70 21.24 -3.87
C MET A 163 6.31 20.59 -3.92
N ALA A 164 5.34 21.13 -3.19
CA ALA A 164 3.96 20.63 -3.26
C ALA A 164 3.34 20.80 -4.65
N SER A 165 3.69 21.84 -5.40
CA SER A 165 3.25 22.00 -6.78
C SER A 165 3.72 20.87 -7.70
N GLU A 166 4.98 20.46 -7.58
CA GLU A 166 5.54 19.34 -8.35
C GLU A 166 4.89 18.02 -7.98
N LEU A 167 4.76 17.76 -6.67
CA LEU A 167 4.07 16.58 -6.19
C LEU A 167 2.62 16.53 -6.68
N GLY A 168 1.91 17.65 -6.64
CA GLY A 168 0.54 17.78 -7.16
C GLY A 168 0.45 17.46 -8.65
N THR A 169 1.36 18.03 -9.45
CA THR A 169 1.44 17.76 -10.90
C THR A 169 1.74 16.28 -11.17
N TYR A 170 2.69 15.72 -10.45
CA TYR A 170 3.04 14.30 -10.53
C TYR A 170 1.85 13.39 -10.20
N LEU A 171 1.13 13.68 -9.10
CA LEU A 171 -0.06 12.92 -8.69
C LEU A 171 -1.16 12.93 -9.75
N VAL A 172 -1.48 14.11 -10.30
CA VAL A 172 -2.51 14.23 -11.35
C VAL A 172 -2.14 13.39 -12.57
N GLN A 173 -0.90 13.46 -13.02
CA GLN A 173 -0.42 12.71 -14.19
C GLN A 173 -0.39 11.20 -13.95
N GLN A 174 0.23 10.77 -12.85
CA GLN A 174 0.47 9.34 -12.60
C GLN A 174 -0.80 8.60 -12.18
N VAL A 175 -1.61 9.16 -11.27
CA VAL A 175 -2.87 8.51 -10.85
C VAL A 175 -3.86 8.49 -12.01
N GLY A 176 -3.94 9.56 -12.80
CA GLY A 176 -4.76 9.61 -14.02
C GLY A 176 -4.36 8.51 -15.01
N ALA A 177 -3.07 8.33 -15.24
CA ALA A 177 -2.55 7.32 -16.15
C ALA A 177 -2.87 5.88 -15.66
N VAL A 178 -2.57 5.54 -14.40
CA VAL A 178 -2.80 4.18 -13.87
C VAL A 178 -4.28 3.86 -13.63
N SER A 179 -5.14 4.87 -13.58
CA SER A 179 -6.59 4.70 -13.42
C SER A 179 -7.36 4.74 -14.76
N ASN A 180 -6.65 4.88 -15.89
CA ASN A 180 -7.25 5.14 -17.21
C ASN A 180 -8.22 6.34 -17.20
N GLY A 181 -7.87 7.38 -16.45
CA GLY A 181 -8.68 8.61 -16.32
C GLY A 181 -9.90 8.49 -15.41
N MET A 182 -10.10 7.35 -14.74
CA MET A 182 -11.24 7.15 -13.82
C MET A 182 -11.05 7.84 -12.47
N GLN A 183 -9.82 8.17 -12.11
CA GLN A 183 -9.48 8.89 -10.89
C GLN A 183 -8.53 10.03 -11.25
N LEU A 184 -8.97 11.26 -11.00
CA LEU A 184 -8.19 12.46 -11.26
C LEU A 184 -7.96 13.20 -9.94
N PRO A 185 -6.79 13.08 -9.32
CA PRO A 185 -6.42 13.88 -8.16
C PRO A 185 -6.54 15.37 -8.45
N THR A 186 -6.81 16.12 -7.42
CA THR A 186 -6.78 17.59 -7.51
C THR A 186 -5.66 18.13 -6.64
N SER A 187 -5.01 19.19 -7.10
CA SER A 187 -4.03 19.95 -6.34
C SER A 187 -4.34 21.44 -6.54
N VAL A 188 -4.65 22.11 -5.45
CA VAL A 188 -5.08 23.51 -5.49
C VAL A 188 -4.37 24.34 -4.43
N ARG A 189 -4.07 25.59 -4.77
CA ARG A 189 -3.61 26.62 -3.85
C ARG A 189 -4.84 27.40 -3.36
N ILE A 190 -5.05 27.40 -2.04
CA ILE A 190 -6.21 28.02 -1.41
C ILE A 190 -5.93 29.46 -1.01
N GLU A 191 -4.70 29.70 -0.49
CA GLU A 191 -4.31 30.99 0.03
C GLU A 191 -2.81 31.21 -0.14
N GLY A 192 -2.41 32.47 -0.39
CA GLY A 192 -1.01 32.83 -0.56
C GLY A 192 -0.44 32.56 -1.94
N ASP A 193 0.80 32.95 -2.14
CA ASP A 193 1.55 32.83 -3.40
C ASP A 193 2.88 32.05 -3.25
N GLY A 194 3.07 31.43 -2.09
CA GLY A 194 4.20 30.53 -1.81
C GLY A 194 4.02 29.12 -2.35
N ASP A 195 4.98 28.27 -2.06
CA ASP A 195 4.87 26.81 -2.28
C ASP A 195 5.44 26.05 -1.09
N THR A 196 4.80 24.93 -0.75
CA THR A 196 5.23 24.13 0.39
C THR A 196 6.41 23.26 0.02
N VAL A 197 7.53 23.45 0.67
CA VAL A 197 8.70 22.56 0.57
C VAL A 197 8.42 21.29 1.35
N LEU A 198 8.42 20.17 0.67
CA LEU A 198 8.23 18.84 1.26
C LEU A 198 9.55 18.17 1.60
N VAL A 199 10.53 18.29 0.71
CA VAL A 199 11.87 17.76 0.91
C VAL A 199 12.87 18.81 0.50
N GLU A 200 13.79 19.12 1.44
CA GLU A 200 15.00 19.88 1.18
C GLU A 200 16.16 18.91 1.10
N GLY A 201 16.85 18.86 -0.01
CA GLY A 201 17.97 17.97 -0.15
C GLY A 201 19.00 18.50 -1.12
N SER A 202 20.26 18.27 -0.81
CA SER A 202 21.28 18.28 -1.85
C SER A 202 20.96 17.17 -2.83
N LYS A 203 21.38 17.27 -4.09
CA LYS A 203 21.29 16.21 -5.10
C LYS A 203 21.67 14.81 -4.58
N ALA A 204 22.37 14.73 -3.44
CA ALA A 204 22.71 13.50 -2.75
C ALA A 204 21.55 12.87 -1.97
N ALA A 205 20.51 13.61 -1.57
CA ALA A 205 19.36 13.04 -0.85
C ALA A 205 18.45 12.24 -1.79
N PHE A 206 18.36 12.59 -3.07
CA PHE A 206 17.66 11.84 -4.12
C PHE A 206 18.56 10.83 -4.85
N SER A 207 19.86 10.82 -4.57
CA SER A 207 20.79 9.82 -5.09
C SER A 207 20.79 8.49 -4.31
N LEU A 208 19.66 8.09 -3.77
CA LEU A 208 19.37 6.68 -3.55
C LEU A 208 19.17 6.01 -4.91
N GLY A 209 20.28 5.87 -5.67
CA GLY A 209 20.36 5.25 -6.97
C GLY A 209 19.46 5.94 -8.00
N ALA A 210 20.00 6.36 -9.13
CA ALA A 210 19.17 6.80 -10.26
C ALA A 210 18.05 5.78 -10.46
N GLU A 211 16.77 6.23 -10.40
CA GLU A 211 15.64 5.35 -10.71
C GLU A 211 15.93 4.68 -12.05
N PRO A 212 15.82 3.38 -12.15
CA PRO A 212 16.16 2.65 -13.37
C PRO A 212 15.27 3.16 -14.52
N GLN A 213 15.90 3.74 -15.53
CA GLN A 213 15.21 4.42 -16.63
C GLN A 213 14.75 3.44 -17.70
N THR A 214 15.49 2.34 -17.87
CA THR A 214 15.19 1.32 -18.87
C THR A 214 14.48 0.11 -18.24
N PRO A 215 13.75 -0.68 -19.03
CA PRO A 215 13.17 -1.94 -18.54
C PRO A 215 14.22 -2.88 -17.94
N SER A 216 15.42 -2.96 -18.54
CA SER A 216 16.52 -3.78 -18.04
C SER A 216 17.02 -3.31 -16.67
N GLU A 217 17.25 -1.99 -16.52
CA GLU A 217 17.66 -1.42 -15.23
C GLU A 217 16.63 -1.63 -14.14
N ARG A 218 15.31 -1.60 -14.49
CA ARG A 218 14.23 -1.90 -13.54
C ARG A 218 14.25 -3.35 -13.09
N GLN A 219 14.47 -4.29 -14.01
CA GLN A 219 14.60 -5.70 -13.67
C GLN A 219 15.81 -5.95 -12.76
N ASP A 220 16.97 -5.34 -13.07
CA ASP A 220 18.17 -5.45 -12.24
C ASP A 220 17.95 -4.85 -10.85
N ALA A 221 17.28 -3.70 -10.77
CA ALA A 221 16.93 -3.07 -9.49
C ALA A 221 15.92 -3.92 -8.69
N ALA A 222 14.91 -4.50 -9.34
CA ALA A 222 13.96 -5.41 -8.71
C ALA A 222 14.69 -6.62 -8.11
N LYS A 223 15.56 -7.24 -8.90
CA LYS A 223 16.37 -8.37 -8.46
C LYS A 223 17.27 -8.02 -7.28
N ALA A 224 17.94 -6.88 -7.31
CA ALA A 224 18.79 -6.42 -6.20
C ALA A 224 18.00 -6.20 -4.90
N GLN A 225 16.79 -5.65 -4.98
CA GLN A 225 15.92 -5.48 -3.81
C GLN A 225 15.43 -6.84 -3.28
N TYR A 226 15.06 -7.76 -4.16
CA TYR A 226 14.67 -9.12 -3.79
C TYR A 226 15.81 -9.87 -3.08
N GLU A 227 17.02 -9.87 -3.65
CA GLU A 227 18.19 -10.53 -3.06
C GLU A 227 18.51 -9.98 -1.66
N ARG A 228 18.36 -8.66 -1.48
CA ARG A 228 18.55 -8.02 -0.18
C ARG A 228 17.45 -8.40 0.82
N ALA A 229 16.19 -8.47 0.39
CA ALA A 229 15.10 -8.96 1.22
C ALA A 229 15.33 -10.41 1.66
N PHE A 230 15.73 -11.26 0.73
CA PHE A 230 16.03 -12.67 1.00
C PHE A 230 17.17 -12.83 2.03
N ALA A 231 18.25 -12.05 1.89
CA ALA A 231 19.35 -12.05 2.85
C ALA A 231 18.91 -11.64 4.26
N LEU A 232 18.10 -10.57 4.38
CA LEU A 232 17.55 -10.13 5.68
C LEU A 232 16.70 -11.21 6.35
N LEU A 233 15.89 -11.93 5.57
CA LEU A 233 15.06 -13.02 6.07
C LEU A 233 15.90 -14.22 6.52
N GLN A 234 16.97 -14.54 5.81
CA GLN A 234 17.90 -15.60 6.23
C GLN A 234 18.61 -15.28 7.54
N GLU A 235 18.93 -14.01 7.77
CA GLU A 235 19.53 -13.58 9.03
C GLU A 235 18.52 -13.53 10.20
N GLY A 236 17.23 -13.61 9.93
CA GLY A 236 16.15 -13.48 10.92
C GLY A 236 16.08 -12.09 11.56
N LYS A 237 16.59 -11.06 10.86
CA LYS A 237 16.65 -9.68 11.34
C LYS A 237 15.90 -8.76 10.39
N ALA A 238 15.40 -7.64 10.93
CA ALA A 238 14.79 -6.55 10.16
C ALA A 238 13.71 -7.05 9.16
N ILE A 239 12.79 -7.87 9.65
CA ILE A 239 11.76 -8.52 8.82
C ILE A 239 10.86 -7.48 8.12
N GLU A 240 10.53 -6.39 8.82
CA GLU A 240 9.79 -5.27 8.25
C GLU A 240 10.55 -4.63 7.08
N GLU A 241 11.88 -4.46 7.22
CA GLU A 241 12.73 -3.97 6.12
C GLU A 241 12.74 -4.96 4.94
N ALA A 242 12.73 -6.27 5.20
CA ALA A 242 12.65 -7.26 4.13
C ALA A 242 11.33 -7.12 3.33
N VAL A 243 10.20 -6.89 3.99
CA VAL A 243 8.92 -6.63 3.32
C VAL A 243 8.97 -5.35 2.50
N GLU A 244 9.52 -4.25 3.04
CA GLU A 244 9.71 -3.01 2.29
C GLU A 244 10.59 -3.21 1.04
N ARG A 245 11.63 -4.04 1.14
CA ARG A 245 12.47 -4.40 0.00
C ARG A 245 11.73 -5.20 -1.06
N LEU A 246 10.86 -6.13 -0.65
CA LEU A 246 10.00 -6.87 -1.57
C LEU A 246 8.99 -5.94 -2.27
N ASP A 247 8.41 -4.99 -1.53
CA ASP A 247 7.52 -3.99 -2.11
C ASP A 247 8.23 -3.09 -3.13
N ARG A 248 9.50 -2.73 -2.86
CA ARG A 248 10.35 -2.00 -3.83
C ARG A 248 10.69 -2.86 -5.05
N ALA A 249 11.00 -4.14 -4.86
CA ALA A 249 11.25 -5.06 -5.98
C ALA A 249 10.04 -5.13 -6.92
N ILE A 250 8.85 -5.30 -6.35
CA ILE A 250 7.56 -5.29 -7.07
C ILE A 250 7.29 -3.92 -7.72
N GLY A 251 7.68 -2.83 -7.06
CA GLY A 251 7.56 -1.48 -7.60
C GLY A 251 8.42 -1.26 -8.86
N TYR A 252 9.63 -1.83 -8.89
CA TYR A 252 10.52 -1.76 -10.07
C TYR A 252 10.05 -2.70 -11.19
N ASP A 253 9.66 -3.93 -10.84
CA ASP A 253 9.13 -4.90 -11.79
C ASP A 253 7.84 -5.55 -11.23
N PRO A 254 6.66 -5.04 -11.61
CA PRO A 254 5.38 -5.60 -11.18
C PRO A 254 5.12 -7.04 -11.66
N THR A 255 5.97 -7.57 -12.54
CA THR A 255 5.86 -8.95 -13.05
C THR A 255 6.87 -9.90 -12.41
N TYR A 256 7.64 -9.40 -11.42
CA TYR A 256 8.65 -10.21 -10.75
C TYR A 256 8.03 -11.22 -9.77
N GLY A 257 7.63 -12.38 -10.31
CA GLY A 257 6.87 -13.41 -9.60
C GLY A 257 7.53 -13.92 -8.33
N ASP A 258 8.86 -14.11 -8.31
CA ASP A 258 9.58 -14.60 -7.12
C ASP A 258 9.47 -13.64 -5.92
N ALA A 259 9.36 -12.34 -6.17
CA ALA A 259 9.13 -11.37 -5.10
C ALA A 259 7.75 -11.55 -4.45
N TYR A 260 6.73 -11.89 -5.24
CA TYR A 260 5.42 -12.21 -4.73
C TYR A 260 5.39 -13.53 -3.97
N VAL A 261 6.10 -14.57 -4.44
CA VAL A 261 6.26 -15.84 -3.70
C VAL A 261 6.81 -15.57 -2.31
N LEU A 262 7.94 -14.87 -2.23
CA LEU A 262 8.60 -14.59 -0.96
C LEU A 262 7.75 -13.69 -0.06
N LYS A 263 7.08 -12.68 -0.62
CA LYS A 263 6.16 -11.82 0.12
C LYS A 263 4.97 -12.60 0.69
N SER A 264 4.38 -13.50 -0.10
CA SER A 264 3.31 -14.38 0.36
C SER A 264 3.75 -15.23 1.55
N TYR A 265 4.93 -15.86 1.45
CA TYR A 265 5.48 -16.67 2.53
C TYR A 265 5.72 -15.85 3.80
N VAL A 266 6.32 -14.67 3.69
CA VAL A 266 6.57 -13.79 4.84
C VAL A 266 5.26 -13.34 5.49
N ARG A 267 4.24 -13.01 4.70
CA ARG A 267 2.92 -12.61 5.19
C ARG A 267 2.10 -13.77 5.74
N LEU A 268 2.45 -14.99 5.40
CA LEU A 268 1.82 -16.18 5.95
C LEU A 268 2.45 -16.59 7.29
N GLU A 269 3.79 -16.69 7.37
CA GLU A 269 4.49 -17.38 8.45
C GLU A 269 5.25 -16.45 9.41
N VAL A 270 5.72 -15.30 8.93
CA VAL A 270 6.64 -14.45 9.71
C VAL A 270 5.96 -13.21 10.28
N LEU A 271 5.24 -12.48 9.45
CA LEU A 271 4.41 -11.32 9.81
C LEU A 271 2.97 -11.58 9.35
N PRO A 272 2.19 -12.38 10.08
CA PRO A 272 0.94 -12.94 9.58
C PRO A 272 -0.09 -11.87 9.16
N ASN A 273 -0.43 -11.89 7.88
CA ASN A 273 -1.54 -11.17 7.29
C ASN A 273 -2.10 -12.01 6.13
N LEU A 274 -3.13 -12.81 6.42
CA LEU A 274 -3.67 -13.80 5.48
C LEU A 274 -4.27 -13.18 4.21
N ASP A 275 -4.74 -11.94 4.25
CA ASP A 275 -5.26 -11.27 3.06
C ASP A 275 -4.13 -10.84 2.13
N GLU A 276 -3.09 -10.18 2.66
CA GLU A 276 -1.90 -9.86 1.88
C GLU A 276 -1.16 -11.11 1.37
N ALA A 277 -1.12 -12.18 2.17
CA ALA A 277 -0.53 -13.44 1.76
C ALA A 277 -1.28 -14.04 0.56
N LEU A 278 -2.62 -14.02 0.57
CA LEU A 278 -3.43 -14.52 -0.54
C LEU A 278 -3.23 -13.67 -1.81
N ASP A 279 -3.28 -12.35 -1.68
CA ASP A 279 -3.08 -11.46 -2.82
C ASP A 279 -1.71 -11.67 -3.46
N ALA A 280 -0.67 -11.77 -2.65
CA ALA A 280 0.68 -12.04 -3.13
C ALA A 280 0.78 -13.44 -3.76
N ALA A 281 0.17 -14.49 -3.17
CA ALA A 281 0.19 -15.84 -3.73
C ALA A 281 -0.50 -15.92 -5.10
N LEU A 282 -1.64 -15.24 -5.27
CA LEU A 282 -2.35 -15.18 -6.55
C LEU A 282 -1.52 -14.48 -7.64
N LEU A 283 -0.85 -13.39 -7.28
CA LEU A 283 0.07 -12.69 -8.20
C LEU A 283 1.32 -13.52 -8.50
N ALA A 284 1.83 -14.29 -7.53
CA ALA A 284 2.92 -15.23 -7.75
C ALA A 284 2.54 -16.28 -8.80
N VAL A 285 1.38 -16.89 -8.70
CA VAL A 285 0.87 -17.84 -9.71
C VAL A 285 0.70 -17.18 -11.08
N GLN A 286 0.23 -15.94 -11.12
CA GLN A 286 0.06 -15.20 -12.36
C GLN A 286 1.39 -14.91 -13.07
N TYR A 287 2.42 -14.48 -12.32
CA TYR A 287 3.68 -13.97 -12.90
C TYR A 287 4.82 -15.00 -12.89
N ALA A 288 4.73 -16.03 -12.06
CA ALA A 288 5.69 -17.14 -12.02
C ALA A 288 4.98 -18.52 -12.06
N PRO A 289 4.18 -18.82 -13.11
CA PRO A 289 3.48 -20.10 -13.19
C PRO A 289 4.41 -21.31 -13.37
N GLY A 290 5.67 -21.08 -13.78
CA GLY A 290 6.72 -22.09 -13.85
C GLY A 290 7.51 -22.31 -12.57
N ASN A 291 7.26 -21.52 -11.52
CA ASN A 291 7.86 -21.68 -10.21
C ASN A 291 6.91 -22.51 -9.32
N PRO A 292 7.28 -23.74 -8.89
CA PRO A 292 6.40 -24.57 -8.06
C PRO A 292 6.08 -23.93 -6.70
N ASP A 293 6.95 -23.05 -6.17
CA ASP A 293 6.72 -22.33 -4.92
C ASP A 293 5.52 -21.38 -5.00
N SER A 294 5.16 -20.90 -6.21
CA SER A 294 3.96 -20.07 -6.41
C SER A 294 2.68 -20.81 -6.02
N PHE A 295 2.55 -22.05 -6.48
CA PHE A 295 1.40 -22.91 -6.14
C PHE A 295 1.49 -23.46 -4.74
N TYR A 296 2.70 -23.76 -4.27
CA TYR A 296 2.91 -24.24 -2.90
C TYR A 296 2.48 -23.20 -1.87
N THR A 297 2.93 -21.97 -2.01
CA THR A 297 2.54 -20.87 -1.08
C THR A 297 1.04 -20.59 -1.16
N LEU A 298 0.43 -20.64 -2.36
CA LEU A 298 -1.02 -20.51 -2.51
C LEU A 298 -1.77 -21.63 -1.78
N GLY A 299 -1.28 -22.86 -1.88
CA GLY A 299 -1.82 -24.02 -1.14
C GLY A 299 -1.77 -23.83 0.37
N LEU A 300 -0.62 -23.37 0.91
CA LEU A 300 -0.48 -23.07 2.33
C LEU A 300 -1.42 -21.96 2.81
N VAL A 301 -1.60 -20.91 2.00
CA VAL A 301 -2.54 -19.81 2.30
C VAL A 301 -3.99 -20.31 2.33
N TYR A 302 -4.38 -21.16 1.36
CA TYR A 302 -5.72 -21.75 1.34
C TYR A 302 -5.95 -22.67 2.55
N GLU A 303 -4.97 -23.49 2.90
CA GLU A 303 -5.03 -24.35 4.09
C GLU A 303 -5.26 -23.52 5.37
N LYS A 304 -4.48 -22.47 5.59
CA LYS A 304 -4.64 -21.56 6.74
C LYS A 304 -6.00 -20.84 6.75
N ARG A 305 -6.60 -20.65 5.60
CA ARG A 305 -7.96 -20.08 5.45
C ARG A 305 -9.09 -21.12 5.59
N GLY A 306 -8.76 -22.38 5.83
CA GLY A 306 -9.73 -23.48 5.91
C GLY A 306 -10.33 -23.91 4.57
N LYS A 307 -9.73 -23.47 3.45
CA LYS A 307 -10.14 -23.82 2.10
C LYS A 307 -9.38 -25.07 1.62
N PHE A 308 -9.65 -26.20 2.26
CA PHE A 308 -8.85 -27.41 2.11
C PHE A 308 -8.86 -28.03 0.71
N LEU A 309 -9.99 -27.96 -0.01
CA LEU A 309 -10.05 -28.43 -1.39
C LEU A 309 -9.27 -27.52 -2.36
N ASP A 310 -9.32 -26.21 -2.15
CA ASP A 310 -8.52 -25.26 -2.94
C ASP A 310 -7.02 -25.46 -2.67
N ALA A 311 -6.65 -25.79 -1.42
CA ALA A 311 -5.28 -26.12 -1.04
C ALA A 311 -4.80 -27.40 -1.73
N GLU A 312 -5.62 -28.47 -1.76
CA GLU A 312 -5.31 -29.71 -2.50
C GLU A 312 -5.01 -29.42 -3.96
N ILE A 313 -5.87 -28.64 -4.62
CA ILE A 313 -5.69 -28.27 -6.03
C ILE A 313 -4.38 -27.51 -6.24
N ALA A 314 -4.09 -26.52 -5.39
CA ALA A 314 -2.88 -25.73 -5.50
C ALA A 314 -1.61 -26.59 -5.28
N PHE A 315 -1.60 -27.48 -4.29
CA PHE A 315 -0.50 -28.41 -4.08
C PHE A 315 -0.31 -29.39 -5.25
N GLN A 316 -1.40 -29.88 -5.83
CA GLN A 316 -1.31 -30.72 -7.03
C GLN A 316 -0.74 -29.96 -8.23
N GLN A 317 -1.08 -28.68 -8.40
CA GLN A 317 -0.49 -27.82 -9.43
C GLN A 317 1.01 -27.61 -9.20
N ALA A 318 1.45 -27.44 -7.96
CA ALA A 318 2.89 -27.39 -7.63
C ALA A 318 3.61 -28.68 -8.08
N LEU A 319 3.00 -29.85 -7.87
CA LEU A 319 3.56 -31.13 -8.33
C LEU A 319 3.51 -31.33 -9.85
N GLN A 320 2.60 -30.70 -10.56
CA GLN A 320 2.61 -30.67 -12.02
C GLN A 320 3.82 -29.89 -12.56
N VAL A 321 4.24 -28.82 -11.86
CA VAL A 321 5.43 -28.05 -12.21
C VAL A 321 6.71 -28.79 -11.78
N ASN A 322 6.72 -29.35 -10.58
CA ASN A 322 7.87 -30.13 -10.04
C ASN A 322 7.37 -31.36 -9.31
N SER A 323 7.36 -32.51 -10.00
CA SER A 323 6.90 -33.80 -9.46
C SER A 323 7.79 -34.39 -8.35
N THR A 324 8.94 -33.81 -8.08
CA THR A 324 9.85 -34.22 -7.00
C THR A 324 9.88 -33.20 -5.84
N TYR A 325 8.93 -32.27 -5.79
CA TYR A 325 8.87 -31.26 -4.73
C TYR A 325 8.44 -31.89 -3.41
N GLN A 326 9.41 -32.21 -2.61
CA GLN A 326 9.28 -32.98 -1.36
C GLN A 326 8.29 -32.35 -0.37
N ASP A 327 8.40 -31.03 -0.10
CA ASP A 327 7.57 -30.34 0.90
C ASP A 327 6.08 -30.35 0.54
N VAL A 328 5.75 -30.34 -0.75
CA VAL A 328 4.36 -30.47 -1.21
C VAL A 328 3.75 -31.80 -0.85
N TYR A 329 4.52 -32.91 -0.96
CA TYR A 329 4.04 -34.22 -0.54
C TYR A 329 3.80 -34.29 0.97
N PHE A 330 4.63 -33.61 1.75
CA PHE A 330 4.40 -33.51 3.19
C PHE A 330 3.14 -32.70 3.50
N ALA A 331 2.96 -31.54 2.84
CA ALA A 331 1.78 -30.73 2.99
C ALA A 331 0.49 -31.46 2.58
N LEU A 332 0.50 -32.19 1.45
CA LEU A 332 -0.63 -33.03 1.05
C LEU A 332 -0.91 -34.14 2.06
N GLY A 333 0.13 -34.79 2.57
CA GLY A 333 -0.02 -35.85 3.58
C GLY A 333 -0.71 -35.33 4.85
N THR A 334 -0.31 -34.16 5.32
CA THR A 334 -0.94 -33.50 6.49
C THR A 334 -2.35 -33.00 6.18
N LEU A 335 -2.58 -32.43 5.01
CA LEU A 335 -3.89 -31.96 4.58
C LEU A 335 -4.92 -33.10 4.53
N TYR A 336 -4.54 -34.25 3.97
CA TYR A 336 -5.43 -35.42 3.90
C TYR A 336 -5.69 -36.02 5.28
N ASP A 337 -4.68 -36.09 6.16
CA ASP A 337 -4.78 -36.65 7.50
C ASP A 337 -5.61 -35.75 8.44
N ASP A 338 -5.28 -34.46 8.48
CA ASP A 338 -5.82 -33.53 9.48
C ASP A 338 -7.16 -32.91 9.09
N HIS A 339 -7.41 -32.74 7.78
CA HIS A 339 -8.54 -31.92 7.32
C HIS A 339 -9.51 -32.62 6.37
N LEU A 340 -9.01 -33.51 5.50
CA LEU A 340 -9.84 -34.18 4.51
C LEU A 340 -10.24 -35.60 4.93
N ASN A 341 -9.67 -36.14 6.00
CA ASN A 341 -9.91 -37.48 6.54
C ASN A 341 -9.74 -38.59 5.47
N ASP A 342 -8.80 -38.43 4.53
CA ASP A 342 -8.47 -39.41 3.50
C ASP A 342 -7.14 -40.11 3.85
N GLN A 343 -7.27 -41.18 4.67
CA GLN A 343 -6.13 -41.92 5.16
C GLN A 343 -5.32 -42.56 4.03
N GLN A 344 -5.98 -42.98 2.95
CA GLN A 344 -5.30 -43.63 1.83
C GLN A 344 -4.38 -42.63 1.11
N LYS A 345 -4.92 -41.47 0.75
CA LYS A 345 -4.13 -40.40 0.11
C LYS A 345 -3.05 -39.84 1.05
N SER A 346 -3.31 -39.77 2.35
CA SER A 346 -2.31 -39.32 3.33
C SER A 346 -1.10 -40.25 3.33
N VAL A 347 -1.33 -41.58 3.41
CA VAL A 347 -0.24 -42.58 3.39
C VAL A 347 0.55 -42.55 2.09
N GLU A 348 -0.15 -42.38 0.94
CA GLU A 348 0.49 -42.29 -0.38
C GLU A 348 1.38 -41.05 -0.48
N ALA A 349 0.88 -39.89 -0.06
CA ALA A 349 1.64 -38.63 -0.06
C ALA A 349 2.85 -38.71 0.88
N PHE A 350 2.68 -39.19 2.10
CA PHE A 350 3.81 -39.40 3.03
C PHE A 350 4.81 -40.43 2.54
N ARG A 351 4.37 -41.50 1.88
CA ARG A 351 5.27 -42.47 1.25
C ARG A 351 6.14 -41.80 0.20
N ARG A 352 5.54 -41.00 -0.66
CA ARG A 352 6.29 -40.27 -1.66
C ARG A 352 7.26 -39.25 -1.07
N TYR A 353 6.86 -38.55 0.00
CA TYR A 353 7.76 -37.70 0.77
C TYR A 353 9.00 -38.46 1.29
N VAL A 354 8.80 -39.66 1.88
CA VAL A 354 9.88 -40.48 2.43
C VAL A 354 10.77 -41.04 1.32
N GLU A 355 10.21 -41.47 0.18
CA GLU A 355 10.97 -41.93 -0.98
C GLU A 355 11.89 -40.83 -1.55
N LEU A 356 11.46 -39.59 -1.49
CA LEU A 356 12.24 -38.40 -1.90
C LEU A 356 13.28 -37.99 -0.83
N GLY A 357 13.46 -38.78 0.21
CA GLY A 357 14.45 -38.51 1.26
C GLY A 357 13.91 -37.77 2.48
N GLY A 358 12.62 -37.57 2.59
CA GLY A 358 11.98 -36.90 3.72
C GLY A 358 12.20 -37.58 5.04
N THR A 359 12.51 -36.81 6.08
CA THR A 359 12.90 -37.33 7.39
C THR A 359 11.89 -37.08 8.50
N HIS A 360 10.79 -36.35 8.21
CA HIS A 360 9.83 -35.99 9.23
C HIS A 360 9.22 -37.21 9.93
N ALA A 361 9.26 -37.23 11.28
CA ALA A 361 8.86 -38.38 12.08
C ALA A 361 7.42 -38.83 11.87
N ARG A 362 6.47 -37.87 11.72
CA ARG A 362 5.07 -38.16 11.45
C ARG A 362 4.88 -38.95 10.15
N ALA A 363 5.49 -38.50 9.05
CA ALA A 363 5.37 -39.14 7.75
C ALA A 363 5.90 -40.58 7.80
N ARG A 364 7.08 -40.79 8.41
CA ARG A 364 7.66 -42.12 8.60
C ARG A 364 6.80 -43.02 9.48
N ALA A 365 6.24 -42.50 10.57
CA ALA A 365 5.37 -43.27 11.46
C ALA A 365 4.09 -43.72 10.74
N THR A 366 3.43 -42.82 9.98
CA THR A 366 2.21 -43.13 9.21
C THR A 366 2.47 -44.21 8.17
N VAL A 367 3.56 -44.10 7.40
CA VAL A 367 3.93 -45.10 6.39
C VAL A 367 4.23 -46.45 7.05
N ASN A 368 5.05 -46.48 8.11
CA ASN A 368 5.37 -47.70 8.83
C ASN A 368 4.15 -48.41 9.46
N GLN A 369 3.18 -47.62 9.93
CA GLN A 369 1.93 -48.16 10.46
C GLN A 369 1.07 -48.78 9.34
N ALA A 370 0.97 -48.12 8.20
CA ALA A 370 0.26 -48.67 7.04
C ALA A 370 0.89 -49.97 6.52
N ASP A 371 2.22 -50.07 6.46
CA ASP A 371 2.95 -51.24 5.98
C ASP A 371 2.86 -52.45 6.94
N ARG A 372 2.51 -52.20 8.20
CA ARG A 372 2.29 -53.25 9.21
C ARG A 372 0.84 -53.74 9.30
N ALA A 373 -0.08 -52.97 8.75
CA ALA A 373 -1.50 -53.36 8.75
C ALA A 373 -1.70 -54.61 7.89
N PRO A 374 -2.41 -55.65 8.38
CA PRO A 374 -2.70 -56.81 7.56
C PRO A 374 -3.53 -56.35 6.33
N VAL A 375 -3.14 -56.83 5.15
CA VAL A 375 -3.88 -56.62 3.93
C VAL A 375 -5.27 -57.26 4.11
N PRO A 376 -6.38 -56.54 3.91
CA PRO A 376 -7.73 -57.04 4.13
C PRO A 376 -8.08 -58.18 3.22
#